data_43613cb26bebf58f8c85fdbc5e371ab0
#
_entry.id   43613cb26bebf58f8c85fdbc5e371ab0
#
_cell.length_a   1.000
_cell.length_b   1.000
_cell.length_c   1.000
_cell.angle_alpha   90.00
_cell.angle_beta   90.00
_cell.angle_gamma   90.00
#
_symmetry.space_group_name_H-M   'P 1'
#
loop_
_entity.id
_entity.type
_entity.pdbx_description
1 polymer ?
#
loop_
_entity_poly.entity_id
_entity_poly.type
_entity_poly.pdbx_seq_one_letter_code
_entity_poly.pdbx_strand_id
1 'polypeptide(L)'
;MKIENIKFSQEASKRIYNDYMARIKKATNSLSLQNQNDIYMEFNSHIFEAIHHQKQGNEIDSLLDILEKLGTPEEVLKPLVADKKLEEATKSFNPLHIFKAL
;
A
#
# COMPACT_ATOMS: atom_id res chain seq x y z
N MET A 1 10.34 2.68 11.98
CA MET A 1 10.47 2.61 10.53
C MET A 1 10.17 3.93 9.89
N LYS A 2 11.02 4.37 9.00
CA LYS A 2 10.82 5.63 8.31
C LYS A 2 10.11 5.42 7.00
N ILE A 3 9.12 6.28 6.73
CA ILE A 3 8.50 6.34 5.43
C ILE A 3 9.43 7.11 4.51
N GLU A 4 9.75 6.51 3.36
CA GLU A 4 10.60 7.17 2.38
C GLU A 4 9.89 8.40 1.81
N ASN A 5 10.58 9.54 1.83
CA ASN A 5 10.03 10.78 1.27
C ASN A 5 10.38 10.88 -0.21
N ILE A 6 9.36 10.84 -1.04
CA ILE A 6 9.53 10.99 -2.47
C ILE A 6 9.39 12.47 -2.82
N LYS A 7 10.44 13.01 -3.43
CA LYS A 7 10.43 14.40 -3.85
C LYS A 7 10.11 14.47 -5.34
N PHE A 8 9.02 15.13 -5.65
CA PHE A 8 8.61 15.35 -7.04
C PHE A 8 8.91 16.78 -7.44
N SER A 9 9.41 16.94 -8.65
CA SER A 9 9.70 18.27 -9.20
C SER A 9 8.44 18.91 -9.79
N GLN A 10 7.41 18.12 -10.09
CA GLN A 10 6.19 18.61 -10.71
C GLN A 10 5.01 18.42 -9.77
N GLU A 11 4.16 19.45 -9.70
CA GLU A 11 2.98 19.43 -8.86
C GLU A 11 1.99 18.34 -9.28
N ALA A 12 1.87 18.12 -10.60
CA ALA A 12 1.00 17.06 -11.12
C ALA A 12 1.43 15.68 -10.63
N SER A 13 2.74 15.42 -10.61
CA SER A 13 3.27 14.14 -10.10
C SER A 13 2.91 13.95 -8.64
N LYS A 14 3.04 15.00 -7.85
CA LYS A 14 2.72 14.96 -6.43
C LYS A 14 1.25 14.65 -6.20
N ARG A 15 0.36 15.25 -7.00
CA ARG A 15 -1.07 14.98 -6.92
C ARG A 15 -1.41 13.55 -7.27
N ILE A 16 -0.81 13.03 -8.33
CA ILE A 16 -1.02 11.65 -8.77
C ILE A 16 -0.58 10.68 -7.68
N TYR A 17 0.60 10.91 -7.12
CA TYR A 17 1.13 10.10 -6.04
C TYR A 17 0.22 10.16 -4.80
N ASN A 18 -0.15 11.36 -4.38
CA ASN A 18 -0.99 11.54 -3.19
C ASN A 18 -2.36 10.88 -3.37
N ASP A 19 -2.95 10.98 -4.56
CA ASP A 19 -4.21 10.35 -4.85
C ASP A 19 -4.11 8.83 -4.73
N TYR A 20 -3.07 8.25 -5.31
CA TYR A 20 -2.84 6.81 -5.25
C TYR A 20 -2.68 6.34 -3.80
N MET A 21 -1.85 7.05 -3.02
CA MET A 21 -1.61 6.68 -1.62
C MET A 21 -2.87 6.86 -0.76
N ALA A 22 -3.70 7.86 -1.06
CA ALA A 22 -4.97 8.05 -0.37
C ALA A 22 -5.92 6.88 -0.64
N ARG A 23 -5.90 6.36 -1.86
CA ARG A 23 -6.71 5.20 -2.22
C ARG A 23 -6.22 3.94 -1.50
N ILE A 24 -4.92 3.82 -1.28
CA ILE A 24 -4.38 2.72 -0.47
C ILE A 24 -4.91 2.81 0.96
N LYS A 25 -4.88 3.99 1.55
CA LYS A 25 -5.41 4.19 2.89
C LYS A 25 -6.88 3.82 2.98
N LYS A 26 -7.66 4.23 2.00
CA LYS A 26 -9.09 3.93 1.96
C LYS A 26 -9.33 2.42 1.80
N ALA A 27 -8.56 1.78 0.92
CA ALA A 27 -8.72 0.35 0.66
C ALA A 27 -8.35 -0.52 1.87
N THR A 28 -7.51 0.00 2.78
CA THR A 28 -7.06 -0.73 3.96
C THR A 28 -7.71 -0.27 5.25
N ASN A 29 -8.71 0.60 5.18
CA ASN A 29 -9.28 1.25 6.37
C ASN A 29 -9.95 0.27 7.34
N SER A 30 -10.29 -0.94 6.89
CA SER A 30 -10.88 -1.96 7.75
C SER A 30 -9.84 -2.76 8.54
N LEU A 31 -8.57 -2.54 8.28
CA LEU A 31 -7.48 -3.26 8.95
C LEU A 31 -7.02 -2.49 10.19
N SER A 32 -6.23 -3.18 11.03
CA SER A 32 -5.58 -2.53 12.16
C SER A 32 -4.65 -1.42 11.68
N LEU A 33 -4.38 -0.44 12.54
CA LEU A 33 -3.48 0.65 12.18
C LEU A 33 -2.09 0.15 11.82
N GLN A 34 -1.62 -0.88 12.50
CA GLN A 34 -0.32 -1.46 12.19
C GLN A 34 -0.28 -2.03 10.77
N ASN A 35 -1.30 -2.80 10.40
CA ASN A 35 -1.37 -3.37 9.05
C ASN A 35 -1.55 -2.29 7.99
N GLN A 36 -2.35 -1.26 8.28
CA GLN A 36 -2.50 -0.13 7.38
C GLN A 36 -1.16 0.54 7.11
N ASN A 37 -0.40 0.81 8.16
CA ASN A 37 0.90 1.46 8.04
C ASN A 37 1.91 0.59 7.31
N ASP A 38 1.93 -0.69 7.60
CA ASP A 38 2.85 -1.62 6.95
C ASP A 38 2.62 -1.68 5.45
N ILE A 39 1.35 -1.76 5.04
CA ILE A 39 1.00 -1.78 3.62
C ILE A 39 1.35 -0.45 2.96
N TYR A 40 1.02 0.65 3.61
CA TYR A 40 1.32 1.98 3.10
C TYR A 40 2.82 2.15 2.86
N MET A 41 3.62 1.77 3.83
CA MET A 41 5.08 1.90 3.75
C MET A 41 5.66 1.01 2.66
N GLU A 42 5.12 -0.19 2.51
CA GLU A 42 5.59 -1.11 1.48
C GLU A 42 5.34 -0.56 0.09
N PHE A 43 4.14 -0.03 -0.16
CA PHE A 43 3.82 0.58 -1.45
C PHE A 43 4.66 1.83 -1.69
N ASN A 44 4.82 2.66 -0.66
CA ASN A 44 5.63 3.85 -0.77
C ASN A 44 7.08 3.53 -1.11
N SER A 45 7.65 2.54 -0.45
CA SER A 45 9.03 2.11 -0.72
C SER A 45 9.18 1.57 -2.13
N HIS A 46 8.20 0.81 -2.61
CA HIS A 46 8.22 0.27 -3.95
C HIS A 46 8.20 1.39 -5.00
N ILE A 47 7.34 2.37 -4.81
CA ILE A 47 7.25 3.52 -5.71
C ILE A 47 8.56 4.33 -5.68
N PHE A 48 9.09 4.55 -4.48
CA PHE A 48 10.35 5.27 -4.29
C PHE A 48 11.49 4.61 -5.06
N GLU A 49 11.65 3.30 -4.91
CA GLU A 49 12.70 2.58 -5.61
C GLU A 49 12.50 2.58 -7.12
N ALA A 50 11.26 2.38 -7.56
CA ALA A 50 10.95 2.38 -8.99
C ALA A 50 11.26 3.72 -9.65
N ILE A 51 10.96 4.82 -8.96
CA ILE A 51 11.28 6.15 -9.48
C ILE A 51 12.77 6.36 -9.56
N HIS A 52 13.52 5.91 -8.56
CA HIS A 52 14.98 6.03 -8.57
C HIS A 52 15.63 5.22 -9.68
N HIS A 53 15.04 4.12 -10.06
CA HIS A 53 15.56 3.29 -11.14
C HIS A 53 15.17 3.80 -12.53
N GLN A 54 14.05 4.49 -12.65
CA GLN A 54 13.60 5.07 -13.91
C GLN A 54 14.10 6.50 -14.01
N LYS A 55 15.25 6.67 -14.65
CA LYS A 55 15.88 7.98 -14.77
C LYS A 55 15.63 8.65 -16.12
N GLN A 56 14.93 7.99 -17.02
CA GLN A 56 14.68 8.52 -18.34
C GLN A 56 13.24 8.94 -18.51
N GLY A 57 13.05 10.06 -19.19
CA GLY A 57 11.75 10.53 -19.57
C GLY A 57 11.14 11.51 -18.57
N ASN A 58 9.88 11.80 -18.80
CA ASN A 58 9.12 12.73 -18.00
C ASN A 58 8.74 12.09 -16.67
N GLU A 59 8.86 12.85 -15.59
CA GLU A 59 8.54 12.38 -14.24
C GLU A 59 7.09 11.86 -14.16
N ILE A 60 6.15 12.60 -14.76
CA ILE A 60 4.74 12.21 -14.74
C ILE A 60 4.53 10.88 -15.47
N ASP A 61 5.12 10.74 -16.65
CA ASP A 61 4.99 9.51 -17.44
C ASP A 61 5.59 8.32 -16.70
N SER A 62 6.76 8.51 -16.08
CA SER A 62 7.41 7.48 -15.30
C SER A 62 6.54 7.05 -14.12
N LEU A 63 5.98 8.02 -13.40
CA LEU A 63 5.11 7.73 -12.27
C LEU A 63 3.85 6.99 -12.71
N LEU A 64 3.20 7.45 -13.77
CA LEU A 64 2.01 6.78 -14.29
C LEU A 64 2.30 5.35 -14.71
N ASP A 65 3.44 5.12 -15.35
CA ASP A 65 3.86 3.78 -15.74
C ASP A 65 4.06 2.88 -14.53
N ILE A 66 4.71 3.39 -13.50
CA ILE A 66 4.94 2.65 -12.25
C ILE A 66 3.61 2.27 -11.60
N LEU A 67 2.69 3.23 -11.49
CA LEU A 67 1.39 2.99 -10.86
C LEU A 67 0.52 2.05 -11.69
N GLU A 68 0.62 2.13 -13.01
CA GLU A 68 -0.09 1.22 -13.90
C GLU A 68 0.39 -0.23 -13.71
N LYS A 69 1.69 -0.42 -13.56
CA LYS A 69 2.27 -1.74 -13.32
C LYS A 69 1.91 -2.28 -11.95
N LEU A 70 1.79 -1.42 -10.96
CA LEU A 70 1.33 -1.82 -9.63
C LEU A 70 -0.14 -2.24 -9.65
N GLY A 71 -0.94 -1.59 -10.48
CA GLY A 71 -2.39 -1.80 -10.54
C GLY A 71 -3.14 -0.84 -9.63
N THR A 72 -4.47 -0.84 -9.76
CA THR A 72 -5.27 0.03 -8.90
C THR A 72 -5.24 -0.48 -7.46
N PRO A 73 -5.20 0.43 -6.47
CA PRO A 73 -5.18 0.00 -5.06
C PRO A 73 -6.36 -0.90 -4.71
N GLU A 74 -7.54 -0.61 -5.24
CA GLU A 74 -8.74 -1.38 -4.95
C GLU A 74 -8.61 -2.83 -5.38
N GLU A 75 -8.04 -3.07 -6.55
CA GLU A 75 -7.89 -4.43 -7.07
C GLU A 75 -6.71 -5.17 -6.46
N VAL A 76 -5.57 -4.50 -6.37
CA VAL A 76 -4.33 -5.11 -5.87
C VAL A 76 -4.47 -5.47 -4.39
N LEU A 77 -5.13 -4.62 -3.61
CA LEU A 77 -5.24 -4.80 -2.17
C LEU A 77 -6.38 -5.71 -1.75
N LYS A 78 -7.32 -6.00 -2.64
CA LYS A 78 -8.47 -6.83 -2.28
C LYS A 78 -8.07 -8.17 -1.67
N PRO A 79 -7.21 -9.00 -2.32
CA PRO A 79 -6.80 -10.25 -1.70
C PRO A 79 -5.93 -10.04 -0.46
N LEU A 80 -5.07 -9.03 -0.46
CA LEU A 80 -4.20 -8.74 0.67
C LEU A 80 -5.01 -8.33 1.90
N VAL A 81 -6.03 -7.49 1.70
CA VAL A 81 -6.93 -7.07 2.79
C VAL A 81 -7.67 -8.27 3.34
N ALA A 82 -8.17 -9.16 2.48
CA ALA A 82 -8.86 -10.37 2.92
C ALA A 82 -7.94 -11.24 3.79
N ASP A 83 -6.69 -11.42 3.36
CA ASP A 83 -5.72 -12.21 4.12
C ASP A 83 -5.38 -11.56 5.46
N LYS A 84 -5.19 -10.26 5.48
CA LYS A 84 -4.88 -9.53 6.71
C LYS A 84 -6.05 -9.53 7.67
N LYS A 85 -7.27 -9.42 7.17
CA LYS A 85 -8.46 -9.49 8.03
C LYS A 85 -8.58 -10.86 8.67
N LEU A 86 -8.28 -11.91 7.92
CA LEU A 86 -8.29 -13.26 8.46
C LEU A 86 -7.23 -13.42 9.55
N GLU A 87 -6.02 -12.91 9.33
CA GLU A 87 -4.97 -12.91 10.34
C GLU A 87 -5.38 -12.16 11.60
N GLU A 88 -6.00 -10.98 11.44
CA GLU A 88 -6.45 -10.17 12.56
C GLU A 88 -7.53 -10.90 13.35
N ALA A 89 -8.46 -11.53 12.66
CA ALA A 89 -9.51 -12.30 13.31
C ALA A 89 -8.93 -13.50 14.06
N THR A 90 -7.95 -14.17 13.46
CA THR A 90 -7.28 -15.31 14.09
C THR A 90 -6.54 -14.88 15.35
N LYS A 91 -5.88 -13.72 15.31
CA LYS A 91 -5.17 -13.18 16.48
C LYS A 91 -6.13 -12.73 17.57
N SER A 92 -7.33 -12.28 17.19
CA SER A 92 -8.36 -11.86 18.14
C SER A 92 -8.91 -13.05 18.92
N PHE A 93 -8.89 -14.23 18.33
CA PHE A 93 -9.36 -15.44 18.98
C PHE A 93 -8.17 -16.17 19.60
N ASN A 94 -8.29 -16.46 20.89
CA ASN A 94 -7.31 -17.29 21.57
C ASN A 94 -7.32 -18.68 20.92
N PRO A 95 -6.18 -19.17 20.40
CA PRO A 95 -6.14 -20.49 19.77
C PRO A 95 -6.64 -21.62 20.67
N LEU A 96 -6.43 -21.46 21.99
CA LEU A 96 -6.93 -22.44 22.95
C LEU A 96 -8.45 -22.46 22.99
N HIS A 97 -9.10 -21.33 22.81
CA HIS A 97 -10.55 -21.25 22.72
C HIS A 97 -11.08 -21.94 21.49
N ILE A 98 -10.39 -21.81 20.37
CA ILE A 98 -10.77 -22.44 19.13
C ILE A 98 -10.75 -23.95 19.30
N PHE A 99 -9.70 -24.47 19.91
CA PHE A 99 -9.58 -25.91 20.16
C PHE A 99 -10.60 -26.41 21.16
N LYS A 100 -10.94 -25.62 22.17
CA LYS A 100 -11.95 -25.99 23.16
C LYS A 100 -13.36 -26.01 22.59
N ALA A 101 -13.61 -25.17 21.58
CA ALA A 101 -14.90 -25.12 20.91
C ALA A 101 -15.14 -26.33 20.01
N LEU A 102 -14.08 -27.05 19.72
CA LEU A 102 -14.16 -28.29 18.95
C LEU A 102 -14.31 -29.46 19.88
#